data_6f17a08590195aabecf374f08bc6a4e9
#
_entry.id   6f17a08590195aabecf374f08bc6a4e9
#
_cell.length_a   1.000
_cell.length_b   1.000
_cell.length_c   1.000
_cell.angle_alpha   90.00
_cell.angle_beta   90.00
_cell.angle_gamma   90.00
#
_symmetry.space_group_name_H-M   'P 1'
#
loop_
_entity.id
_entity.type
_entity.pdbx_description
1 polymer ?
#
loop_
_entity_poly.entity_id
_entity_poly.type
_entity_poly.pdbx_seq_one_letter_code
_entity_poly.pdbx_strand_id
1 'polypeptide(L)'
;MASLSANMTRCAASTFATPTLLGAEFLSIEANFVPNYSFEVPKGWTYSQPALNVQNVTFCNVTVTYTHSGQNDTLHVEAWLPTDGNYNGRLQAPGGSGWTPGRYILTYAGMINAVANGFASVTTDAGIPESPNPVDWLLTSPGNINTNALQNFGQVSLNDEAVIAKSLIKSLYGNAPSYSYWNACSQGGRQGMKLAQQYPSAFDGIIAAAPAINWAEFYINSIWPSFYMEVTQQFPRDCEVNEITSLAITACDKLDGVEDGIIGDVDGCRKKFDPFKQVGKSFNCSTTVCTSAGRENVVFAYQAYVKKDPTATLMNITHKDFDTIFKALKQADQSISPGGTLSYYKQVSDFVGNVTSFYKYYRVPGLGHCWGGNGGQPEALFSQLQVWVENGTEPEYTPAVVTMPDNSTQQQILCPYPQKPLFDDSCTKVNSTTCWSCKD
;
A
#
# COMPACT_ATOMS: atom_id res chain seq x y z
N MET A 1 -19.58 21.94 -27.98
CA MET A 1 -19.46 20.88 -29.01
C MET A 1 -18.08 20.90 -29.70
N ALA A 2 -17.52 22.04 -30.12
CA ALA A 2 -16.21 22.09 -30.79
C ALA A 2 -15.02 21.58 -29.92
N SER A 3 -15.00 21.86 -28.63
CA SER A 3 -13.96 21.37 -27.71
C SER A 3 -14.00 19.86 -27.49
N LEU A 4 -15.17 19.26 -27.37
CA LEU A 4 -15.34 17.81 -27.25
C LEU A 4 -14.85 17.06 -28.49
N SER A 5 -15.17 17.61 -29.70
CA SER A 5 -14.73 17.03 -30.95
C SER A 5 -13.19 17.08 -31.11
N ALA A 6 -12.55 18.19 -30.69
CA ALA A 6 -11.10 18.32 -30.72
C ALA A 6 -10.41 17.34 -29.73
N ASN A 7 -10.99 17.15 -28.54
CA ASN A 7 -10.48 16.22 -27.55
C ASN A 7 -10.62 14.75 -27.99
N MET A 8 -11.76 14.39 -28.63
CA MET A 8 -11.91 13.08 -29.27
C MET A 8 -10.85 12.81 -30.33
N THR A 9 -10.57 13.79 -31.17
CA THR A 9 -9.59 13.65 -32.26
C THR A 9 -8.17 13.46 -31.73
N ARG A 10 -7.85 14.06 -30.58
CA ARG A 10 -6.55 13.89 -29.91
C ARG A 10 -6.40 12.58 -29.17
N CYS A 11 -7.50 11.97 -28.74
CA CYS A 11 -7.51 10.64 -28.10
C CYS A 11 -7.64 9.53 -29.17
N ALA A 12 -6.58 9.35 -29.95
CA ALA A 12 -6.49 8.31 -30.96
C ALA A 12 -5.11 7.62 -30.88
N ALA A 13 -5.03 6.36 -31.22
CA ALA A 13 -3.77 5.60 -31.18
C ALA A 13 -2.63 6.30 -31.94
N SER A 14 -2.97 6.95 -33.06
CA SER A 14 -2.01 7.70 -33.89
C SER A 14 -1.42 8.96 -33.23
N THR A 15 -1.99 9.41 -32.11
CA THR A 15 -1.46 10.53 -31.32
C THR A 15 -0.22 10.12 -30.52
N PHE A 16 -0.13 8.84 -30.17
CA PHE A 16 0.89 8.33 -29.27
C PHE A 16 2.04 7.71 -30.06
N ALA A 17 3.22 8.28 -29.89
CA ALA A 17 4.44 7.67 -30.40
C ALA A 17 4.73 6.36 -29.63
N THR A 18 5.23 5.35 -30.32
CA THR A 18 5.68 4.12 -29.67
C THR A 18 6.75 4.46 -28.63
N PRO A 19 6.56 4.08 -27.35
CA PRO A 19 7.55 4.31 -26.33
C PRO A 19 8.89 3.61 -26.65
N THR A 20 9.97 4.07 -26.06
CA THR A 20 11.28 3.41 -26.17
C THR A 20 11.62 2.81 -24.83
N LEU A 21 11.72 1.48 -24.78
CA LEU A 21 12.05 0.72 -23.59
C LEU A 21 13.02 -0.41 -23.96
N LEU A 22 14.17 -0.46 -23.29
CA LEU A 22 15.19 -1.46 -23.58
C LEU A 22 14.69 -2.88 -23.28
N GLY A 23 14.81 -3.77 -24.25
CA GLY A 23 14.39 -5.17 -24.14
C GLY A 23 12.89 -5.42 -24.34
N ALA A 24 12.10 -4.38 -24.58
CA ALA A 24 10.68 -4.50 -24.86
C ALA A 24 10.37 -4.39 -26.37
N GLU A 25 9.35 -5.14 -26.78
CA GLU A 25 8.73 -5.08 -28.09
C GLU A 25 7.27 -4.66 -27.95
N PHE A 26 6.89 -3.53 -28.56
CA PHE A 26 5.54 -2.97 -28.44
C PHE A 26 4.62 -3.62 -29.49
N LEU A 27 3.52 -4.17 -29.03
CA LEU A 27 2.57 -4.93 -29.85
C LEU A 27 1.40 -4.05 -30.32
N SER A 28 0.83 -3.23 -29.43
CA SER A 28 -0.27 -2.32 -29.77
C SER A 28 -0.33 -1.12 -28.84
N ILE A 29 -0.95 -0.06 -29.35
CA ILE A 29 -1.43 1.10 -28.58
C ILE A 29 -2.90 1.28 -28.93
N GLU A 30 -3.75 1.24 -27.92
CA GLU A 30 -5.19 1.50 -28.02
C GLU A 30 -5.51 2.78 -27.25
N ALA A 31 -6.40 3.61 -27.80
CA ALA A 31 -6.80 4.86 -27.15
C ALA A 31 -8.32 5.03 -27.25
N ASN A 32 -8.98 5.18 -26.11
CA ASN A 32 -10.41 5.27 -25.96
C ASN A 32 -10.78 6.57 -25.25
N PHE A 33 -11.58 7.41 -25.89
CA PHE A 33 -12.09 8.63 -25.29
C PHE A 33 -13.23 8.31 -24.32
N VAL A 34 -13.08 8.68 -23.04
CA VAL A 34 -14.03 8.41 -21.97
C VAL A 34 -14.61 9.75 -21.48
N PRO A 35 -15.82 10.14 -21.94
CA PRO A 35 -16.48 11.35 -21.50
C PRO A 35 -17.34 11.11 -20.25
N ASN A 36 -17.50 12.14 -19.43
CA ASN A 36 -18.49 12.20 -18.32
C ASN A 36 -18.42 11.01 -17.37
N TYR A 37 -17.22 10.52 -17.07
CA TYR A 37 -17.04 9.44 -16.11
C TYR A 37 -17.30 9.93 -14.69
N SER A 38 -18.05 9.15 -13.91
CA SER A 38 -18.38 9.46 -12.52
C SER A 38 -18.13 8.23 -11.66
N PHE A 39 -17.56 8.45 -10.48
CA PHE A 39 -17.24 7.38 -9.54
C PHE A 39 -17.12 7.93 -8.12
N GLU A 40 -17.78 7.29 -7.17
CA GLU A 40 -17.62 7.60 -5.74
C GLU A 40 -16.43 6.84 -5.20
N VAL A 41 -15.36 7.55 -4.84
CA VAL A 41 -14.17 6.95 -4.20
C VAL A 41 -14.43 6.81 -2.71
N PRO A 42 -14.58 5.58 -2.18
CA PRO A 42 -14.87 5.38 -0.76
C PRO A 42 -13.75 5.92 0.13
N LYS A 43 -14.14 6.34 1.35
CA LYS A 43 -13.19 6.78 2.38
C LYS A 43 -12.13 5.68 2.63
N GLY A 44 -10.87 6.09 2.63
CA GLY A 44 -9.72 5.21 2.87
C GLY A 44 -9.14 4.53 1.61
N TRP A 45 -9.89 4.43 0.51
CA TRP A 45 -9.39 3.75 -0.70
C TRP A 45 -8.23 4.48 -1.39
N THR A 46 -8.03 5.74 -1.09
CA THR A 46 -6.92 6.57 -1.58
C THR A 46 -5.81 6.77 -0.55
N TYR A 47 -5.89 6.07 0.58
CA TYR A 47 -4.90 5.95 1.67
C TYR A 47 -4.45 7.28 2.28
N SER A 48 -3.76 8.12 1.54
CA SER A 48 -3.15 9.38 1.96
C SER A 48 -3.82 10.62 1.35
N GLN A 49 -4.99 10.44 0.73
CA GLN A 49 -5.82 11.48 0.12
C GLN A 49 -7.26 11.35 0.62
N PRO A 50 -8.03 12.46 0.68
CA PRO A 50 -9.43 12.41 1.08
C PRO A 50 -10.29 11.59 0.10
N ALA A 51 -11.42 11.09 0.60
CA ALA A 51 -12.48 10.53 -0.23
C ALA A 51 -13.00 11.58 -1.21
N LEU A 52 -13.38 11.17 -2.41
CA LEU A 52 -13.84 12.08 -3.45
C LEU A 52 -15.04 11.49 -4.20
N ASN A 53 -16.10 12.30 -4.32
CA ASN A 53 -17.21 12.00 -5.22
C ASN A 53 -16.90 12.62 -6.59
N VAL A 54 -16.36 11.81 -7.48
CA VAL A 54 -15.97 12.26 -8.83
C VAL A 54 -17.17 12.33 -9.72
N GLN A 55 -17.37 13.48 -10.41
CA GLN A 55 -18.47 13.72 -11.31
C GLN A 55 -17.99 14.28 -12.66
N ASN A 56 -18.49 13.67 -13.75
CA ASN A 56 -18.35 14.18 -15.12
C ASN A 56 -16.91 14.44 -15.57
N VAL A 57 -15.95 13.64 -15.14
CA VAL A 57 -14.55 13.75 -15.57
C VAL A 57 -14.37 13.15 -16.96
N THR A 58 -13.54 13.79 -17.79
CA THR A 58 -13.29 13.35 -19.16
C THR A 58 -11.80 13.11 -19.37
N PHE A 59 -11.45 11.92 -19.87
CA PHE A 59 -10.07 11.52 -20.08
C PHE A 59 -9.89 10.61 -21.30
N CYS A 60 -8.66 10.49 -21.75
CA CYS A 60 -8.24 9.49 -22.74
C CYS A 60 -7.69 8.29 -21.99
N ASN A 61 -8.32 7.11 -22.15
CA ASN A 61 -7.83 5.83 -21.64
C ASN A 61 -6.94 5.21 -22.73
N VAL A 62 -5.64 5.10 -22.45
CA VAL A 62 -4.64 4.56 -23.38
C VAL A 62 -4.08 3.27 -22.79
N THR A 63 -4.19 2.17 -23.55
CA THR A 63 -3.58 0.89 -23.18
C THR A 63 -2.45 0.57 -24.16
N VAL A 64 -1.26 0.35 -23.62
CA VAL A 64 -0.08 -0.12 -24.35
C VAL A 64 0.13 -1.59 -24.03
N THR A 65 0.17 -2.43 -25.07
CA THR A 65 0.51 -3.85 -24.96
C THR A 65 1.93 -4.07 -25.45
N TYR A 66 2.74 -4.77 -24.65
CA TYR A 66 4.13 -5.07 -24.99
C TYR A 66 4.57 -6.41 -24.42
N THR A 67 5.72 -6.88 -24.88
CA THR A 67 6.37 -8.12 -24.41
C THR A 67 7.87 -7.86 -24.19
N HIS A 68 8.49 -8.62 -23.32
CA HIS A 68 9.94 -8.66 -23.22
C HIS A 68 10.52 -9.71 -24.17
N SER A 69 11.50 -9.29 -24.98
CA SER A 69 12.08 -10.16 -26.00
C SER A 69 12.58 -11.49 -25.41
N GLY A 70 12.03 -12.60 -25.90
CA GLY A 70 12.38 -13.97 -25.50
C GLY A 70 11.74 -14.46 -24.19
N GLN A 71 10.88 -13.69 -23.52
CA GLN A 71 10.23 -14.09 -22.26
C GLN A 71 8.85 -14.73 -22.46
N ASN A 72 8.24 -14.59 -23.63
CA ASN A 72 6.90 -15.08 -23.96
C ASN A 72 5.84 -14.59 -22.94
N ASP A 73 5.99 -13.33 -22.50
CA ASP A 73 5.06 -12.60 -21.66
C ASP A 73 4.22 -11.63 -22.50
N THR A 74 3.15 -11.11 -21.93
CA THR A 74 2.35 -10.03 -22.52
C THR A 74 1.90 -9.12 -21.38
N LEU A 75 2.36 -7.88 -21.41
CA LEU A 75 2.09 -6.90 -20.37
C LEU A 75 1.23 -5.78 -20.92
N HIS A 76 0.43 -5.19 -20.05
CA HIS A 76 -0.36 -4.01 -20.36
C HIS A 76 -0.04 -2.88 -19.39
N VAL A 77 0.18 -1.69 -19.95
CA VAL A 77 0.21 -0.44 -19.20
C VAL A 77 -0.98 0.39 -19.63
N GLU A 78 -1.81 0.77 -18.67
CA GLU A 78 -3.01 1.56 -18.88
C GLU A 78 -2.85 2.94 -18.26
N ALA A 79 -3.02 3.99 -19.07
CA ALA A 79 -2.89 5.39 -18.66
C ALA A 79 -4.20 6.15 -18.89
N TRP A 80 -4.65 6.89 -17.87
CA TRP A 80 -5.79 7.80 -17.95
C TRP A 80 -5.29 9.24 -17.99
N LEU A 81 -5.51 9.91 -19.09
CA LEU A 81 -4.95 11.23 -19.42
C LEU A 81 -6.09 12.27 -19.49
N PRO A 82 -6.19 13.24 -18.55
CA PRO A 82 -7.20 14.30 -18.60
C PRO A 82 -7.24 15.03 -19.94
N THR A 83 -8.43 15.20 -20.53
CA THR A 83 -8.58 15.86 -21.84
C THR A 83 -9.47 17.10 -21.82
N ASP A 84 -10.02 17.46 -20.67
CA ASP A 84 -10.92 18.60 -20.44
C ASP A 84 -10.20 19.94 -20.16
N GLY A 85 -8.87 19.97 -20.30
CA GLY A 85 -8.04 21.13 -19.99
C GLY A 85 -7.55 21.22 -18.55
N ASN A 86 -7.90 20.23 -17.71
CA ASN A 86 -7.56 20.21 -16.28
C ASN A 86 -6.19 19.55 -15.98
N TYR A 87 -5.46 19.06 -16.98
CA TYR A 87 -4.14 18.46 -16.75
C TYR A 87 -3.18 19.46 -16.07
N ASN A 88 -2.69 19.08 -14.90
CA ASN A 88 -1.87 19.93 -14.02
C ASN A 88 -0.35 19.74 -14.21
N GLY A 89 0.07 19.02 -15.25
CA GLY A 89 1.51 18.77 -15.52
C GLY A 89 2.13 17.66 -14.67
N ARG A 90 1.36 16.86 -13.96
CA ARG A 90 1.84 15.83 -13.04
C ARG A 90 1.33 14.43 -13.37
N LEU A 91 2.07 13.42 -12.92
CA LEU A 91 1.69 12.00 -12.98
C LEU A 91 1.51 11.46 -11.55
N GLN A 92 0.43 10.69 -11.32
CA GLN A 92 0.25 9.89 -10.11
C GLN A 92 -0.03 8.43 -10.49
N ALA A 93 0.77 7.51 -9.97
CA ALA A 93 0.59 6.07 -10.15
C ALA A 93 0.11 5.42 -8.85
N PRO A 94 -1.08 4.81 -8.80
CA PRO A 94 -1.50 3.92 -7.74
C PRO A 94 -1.01 2.50 -8.00
N GLY A 95 -0.58 1.81 -6.94
CA GLY A 95 -0.08 0.44 -7.04
C GLY A 95 -1.14 -0.63 -6.87
N GLY A 96 -0.69 -1.88 -6.83
CA GLY A 96 -1.51 -3.06 -6.68
C GLY A 96 -1.87 -3.42 -5.23
N SER A 97 -2.50 -4.59 -5.05
CA SER A 97 -2.87 -5.17 -3.75
C SER A 97 -2.76 -6.69 -3.77
N GLY A 98 -2.35 -7.28 -2.64
CA GLY A 98 -2.19 -8.73 -2.56
C GLY A 98 -1.24 -9.29 -3.63
N TRP A 99 -1.76 -10.20 -4.46
CA TRP A 99 -1.04 -10.77 -5.60
C TRP A 99 -1.39 -10.10 -6.93
N THR A 100 -2.13 -9.01 -6.92
CA THR A 100 -2.51 -8.24 -8.10
C THR A 100 -1.60 -7.03 -8.24
N PRO A 101 -0.84 -6.89 -9.34
CA PRO A 101 0.13 -5.79 -9.50
C PRO A 101 -0.53 -4.43 -9.75
N GLY A 102 -1.70 -4.40 -10.37
CA GLY A 102 -2.52 -3.24 -10.70
C GLY A 102 -3.72 -3.61 -11.55
N ARG A 103 -4.34 -2.67 -12.25
CA ARG A 103 -5.48 -2.85 -13.16
C ARG A 103 -6.68 -3.56 -12.52
N TYR A 104 -7.07 -3.14 -11.32
CA TYR A 104 -8.21 -3.68 -10.56
C TYR A 104 -8.92 -2.55 -9.80
N ILE A 105 -10.03 -2.85 -9.16
CA ILE A 105 -10.97 -1.84 -8.63
C ILE A 105 -10.32 -0.78 -7.72
N LEU A 106 -9.42 -1.14 -6.81
CA LEU A 106 -8.77 -0.16 -5.92
C LEU A 106 -7.77 0.73 -6.69
N THR A 107 -7.06 0.15 -7.66
CA THR A 107 -6.18 0.91 -8.53
C THR A 107 -6.98 1.91 -9.38
N TYR A 108 -8.11 1.49 -9.95
CA TYR A 108 -8.99 2.38 -10.73
C TYR A 108 -9.60 3.49 -9.86
N ALA A 109 -9.92 3.21 -8.60
CA ALA A 109 -10.33 4.23 -7.64
C ALA A 109 -9.22 5.27 -7.38
N GLY A 110 -7.97 4.83 -7.25
CA GLY A 110 -6.80 5.71 -7.16
C GLY A 110 -6.58 6.52 -8.43
N MET A 111 -6.71 5.89 -9.60
CA MET A 111 -6.55 6.55 -10.90
C MET A 111 -7.62 7.64 -11.12
N ILE A 112 -8.88 7.35 -10.85
CA ILE A 112 -9.93 8.36 -11.04
C ILE A 112 -9.82 9.51 -10.06
N ASN A 113 -9.39 9.24 -8.81
CA ASN A 113 -9.07 10.30 -7.86
C ASN A 113 -7.94 11.19 -8.38
N ALA A 114 -6.88 10.63 -8.94
CA ALA A 114 -5.78 11.36 -9.54
C ALA A 114 -6.25 12.22 -10.73
N VAL A 115 -7.01 11.64 -11.67
CA VAL A 115 -7.55 12.33 -12.85
C VAL A 115 -8.48 13.48 -12.46
N ALA A 116 -9.34 13.28 -11.47
CA ALA A 116 -10.22 14.33 -10.95
C ALA A 116 -9.46 15.51 -10.33
N ASN A 117 -8.25 15.26 -9.80
CA ASN A 117 -7.33 16.29 -9.31
C ASN A 117 -6.36 16.81 -10.39
N GLY A 118 -6.60 16.48 -11.65
CA GLY A 118 -5.85 16.98 -12.81
C GLY A 118 -4.55 16.24 -13.10
N PHE A 119 -4.25 15.14 -12.43
CA PHE A 119 -3.08 14.30 -12.74
C PHE A 119 -3.36 13.40 -13.94
N ALA A 120 -2.36 13.12 -14.75
CA ALA A 120 -2.33 11.89 -15.51
C ALA A 120 -2.14 10.72 -14.54
N SER A 121 -2.74 9.57 -14.85
CA SER A 121 -2.59 8.40 -13.98
C SER A 121 -2.27 7.15 -14.78
N VAL A 122 -1.57 6.18 -14.16
CA VAL A 122 -1.10 4.98 -14.84
C VAL A 122 -1.16 3.75 -13.93
N THR A 123 -1.32 2.58 -14.52
CA THR A 123 -1.25 1.28 -13.87
C THR A 123 -0.77 0.20 -14.84
N THR A 124 -0.29 -0.94 -14.30
CA THR A 124 0.10 -2.11 -15.09
C THR A 124 -0.46 -3.40 -14.49
N ASP A 125 -0.72 -4.40 -15.32
CA ASP A 125 -1.00 -5.77 -14.88
C ASP A 125 0.26 -6.64 -14.74
N ALA A 126 1.42 -6.10 -15.06
CA ALA A 126 2.69 -6.85 -15.07
C ALA A 126 2.66 -8.14 -15.92
N GLY A 127 1.71 -8.27 -16.84
CA GLY A 127 1.48 -9.51 -17.61
C GLY A 127 0.90 -10.66 -16.79
N ILE A 128 0.27 -10.34 -15.67
CA ILE A 128 -0.30 -11.31 -14.74
C ILE A 128 -1.82 -11.22 -14.82
N PRO A 129 -2.52 -12.36 -15.02
CA PRO A 129 -3.98 -12.36 -15.04
C PRO A 129 -4.55 -11.91 -13.68
N GLU A 130 -5.69 -11.24 -13.69
CA GLU A 130 -6.45 -10.97 -12.47
C GLU A 130 -6.96 -12.29 -11.90
N SER A 131 -6.16 -12.87 -10.99
CA SER A 131 -6.50 -14.09 -10.27
C SER A 131 -6.22 -13.91 -8.79
N PRO A 132 -7.15 -14.28 -7.91
CA PRO A 132 -6.89 -14.31 -6.48
C PRO A 132 -5.83 -15.37 -6.11
N ASN A 133 -5.60 -16.36 -6.99
CA ASN A 133 -4.65 -17.43 -6.77
C ASN A 133 -3.35 -17.21 -7.57
N PRO A 134 -2.23 -16.82 -6.93
CA PRO A 134 -0.96 -16.60 -7.61
C PRO A 134 -0.35 -17.87 -8.22
N VAL A 135 -0.76 -19.04 -7.78
CA VAL A 135 -0.25 -20.32 -8.31
C VAL A 135 -0.53 -20.46 -9.81
N ASP A 136 -1.64 -19.86 -10.30
CA ASP A 136 -2.05 -19.93 -11.71
C ASP A 136 -1.02 -19.31 -12.67
N TRP A 137 -0.24 -18.33 -12.19
CA TRP A 137 0.77 -17.65 -13.00
C TRP A 137 2.20 -17.82 -12.47
N LEU A 138 2.34 -18.15 -11.19
CA LEU A 138 3.63 -18.24 -10.52
C LEU A 138 4.38 -19.56 -10.82
N LEU A 139 3.66 -20.57 -11.25
CA LEU A 139 4.23 -21.84 -11.66
C LEU A 139 4.02 -22.08 -13.17
N THR A 140 5.10 -22.43 -13.88
CA THR A 140 5.02 -22.91 -15.27
C THR A 140 4.58 -24.37 -15.33
N SER A 141 4.89 -25.14 -14.28
CA SER A 141 4.44 -26.51 -14.04
C SER A 141 4.76 -26.89 -12.58
N PRO A 142 4.21 -27.99 -12.05
CA PRO A 142 4.60 -28.46 -10.72
C PRO A 142 6.12 -28.57 -10.57
N GLY A 143 6.66 -27.95 -9.54
CA GLY A 143 8.10 -27.88 -9.27
C GLY A 143 8.85 -26.73 -9.93
N ASN A 144 8.28 -26.03 -10.90
CA ASN A 144 8.97 -24.99 -11.68
C ASN A 144 8.32 -23.61 -11.52
N ILE A 145 9.06 -22.67 -10.91
CA ILE A 145 8.62 -21.29 -10.76
C ILE A 145 8.74 -20.54 -12.10
N ASN A 146 7.71 -19.78 -12.45
CA ASN A 146 7.76 -18.79 -13.52
C ASN A 146 8.55 -17.55 -13.07
N THR A 147 9.86 -17.59 -13.27
CA THR A 147 10.77 -16.53 -12.82
C THR A 147 10.54 -15.21 -13.54
N ASN A 148 10.12 -15.23 -14.82
CA ASN A 148 9.83 -14.03 -15.59
C ASN A 148 8.59 -13.30 -15.03
N ALA A 149 7.49 -14.03 -14.82
CA ALA A 149 6.29 -13.45 -14.20
C ALA A 149 6.58 -12.93 -12.79
N LEU A 150 7.40 -13.64 -12.00
CA LEU A 150 7.80 -13.19 -10.68
C LEU A 150 8.66 -11.91 -10.72
N GLN A 151 9.57 -11.78 -11.69
CA GLN A 151 10.37 -10.56 -11.89
C GLN A 151 9.50 -9.38 -12.34
N ASN A 152 8.55 -9.61 -13.25
CA ASN A 152 7.60 -8.61 -13.69
C ASN A 152 6.74 -8.11 -12.51
N PHE A 153 6.15 -9.03 -11.74
CA PHE A 153 5.42 -8.71 -10.52
C PHE A 153 6.27 -7.96 -9.48
N GLY A 154 7.52 -8.41 -9.34
CA GLY A 154 8.42 -7.92 -8.29
C GLY A 154 8.98 -6.52 -8.56
N GLN A 155 9.35 -6.22 -9.80
CA GLN A 155 10.17 -5.04 -10.09
C GLN A 155 10.14 -4.52 -11.53
N VAL A 156 10.24 -5.38 -12.55
CA VAL A 156 10.51 -4.94 -13.93
C VAL A 156 9.39 -4.06 -14.45
N SER A 157 8.14 -4.53 -14.35
CA SER A 157 6.97 -3.80 -14.84
C SER A 157 6.78 -2.42 -14.20
N LEU A 158 7.32 -2.18 -13.00
CA LEU A 158 7.18 -0.90 -12.30
C LEU A 158 7.98 0.22 -12.98
N ASN A 159 9.19 -0.08 -13.45
CA ASN A 159 9.98 0.86 -14.24
C ASN A 159 9.40 1.07 -15.63
N ASP A 160 8.93 -0.01 -16.24
CA ASP A 160 8.33 0.02 -17.56
C ASP A 160 7.08 0.89 -17.58
N GLU A 161 6.23 0.74 -16.57
CA GLU A 161 5.03 1.56 -16.34
C GLU A 161 5.38 3.06 -16.30
N ALA A 162 6.41 3.44 -15.54
CA ALA A 162 6.86 4.83 -15.43
C ALA A 162 7.38 5.38 -16.76
N VAL A 163 8.19 4.62 -17.48
CA VAL A 163 8.76 5.01 -18.77
C VAL A 163 7.67 5.18 -19.82
N ILE A 164 6.77 4.19 -19.91
CA ILE A 164 5.66 4.20 -20.87
C ILE A 164 4.71 5.37 -20.57
N ALA A 165 4.31 5.57 -19.30
CA ALA A 165 3.43 6.66 -18.90
C ALA A 165 4.01 8.03 -19.29
N LYS A 166 5.28 8.29 -18.96
CA LYS A 166 5.95 9.56 -19.31
C LYS A 166 6.00 9.79 -20.82
N SER A 167 6.17 8.73 -21.62
CA SER A 167 6.13 8.79 -23.07
C SER A 167 4.73 9.15 -23.63
N LEU A 168 3.67 8.51 -23.08
CA LEU A 168 2.29 8.81 -23.47
C LEU A 168 1.89 10.24 -23.10
N ILE A 169 2.26 10.70 -21.91
CA ILE A 169 2.05 12.08 -21.44
C ILE A 169 2.72 13.06 -22.41
N LYS A 170 3.98 12.82 -22.77
CA LYS A 170 4.70 13.66 -23.73
C LYS A 170 4.03 13.66 -25.10
N SER A 171 3.51 12.53 -25.56
CA SER A 171 2.81 12.44 -26.85
C SER A 171 1.53 13.28 -26.87
N LEU A 172 0.72 13.24 -25.79
CA LEU A 172 -0.56 13.94 -25.75
C LEU A 172 -0.41 15.44 -25.45
N TYR A 173 0.47 15.82 -24.50
CA TYR A 173 0.57 17.20 -24.02
C TYR A 173 1.79 17.96 -24.53
N GLY A 174 2.71 17.30 -25.26
CA GLY A 174 3.92 17.90 -25.82
C GLY A 174 5.14 17.86 -24.90
N ASN A 175 4.94 17.73 -23.59
CA ASN A 175 6.01 17.67 -22.61
C ASN A 175 5.82 16.46 -21.66
N ALA A 176 6.91 15.95 -21.12
CA ALA A 176 6.87 14.99 -20.02
C ALA A 176 6.26 15.64 -18.76
N PRO A 177 5.75 14.86 -17.79
CA PRO A 177 5.26 15.44 -16.55
C PRO A 177 6.39 16.18 -15.82
N SER A 178 6.07 17.33 -15.20
CA SER A 178 7.02 18.09 -14.39
C SER A 178 7.41 17.33 -13.13
N TYR A 179 6.44 16.63 -12.55
CA TYR A 179 6.63 15.76 -11.37
C TYR A 179 5.80 14.49 -11.51
N SER A 180 6.30 13.43 -10.92
CA SER A 180 5.68 12.11 -10.89
C SER A 180 5.65 11.53 -9.49
N TYR A 181 4.51 10.97 -9.10
CA TYR A 181 4.26 10.48 -7.74
C TYR A 181 3.76 9.04 -7.76
N TRP A 182 4.25 8.25 -6.80
CA TRP A 182 3.70 6.96 -6.44
C TRP A 182 2.89 7.09 -5.14
N ASN A 183 1.66 6.61 -5.12
CA ASN A 183 0.81 6.66 -3.93
C ASN A 183 0.04 5.35 -3.76
N ALA A 184 0.51 4.47 -2.88
CA ALA A 184 -0.07 3.14 -2.74
C ALA A 184 0.13 2.52 -1.36
N CYS A 185 -0.67 1.48 -1.06
CA CYS A 185 -0.63 0.71 0.19
C CYS A 185 -0.37 -0.77 -0.06
N SER A 186 0.05 -1.51 0.98
CA SER A 186 0.17 -2.96 0.97
C SER A 186 1.19 -3.46 -0.07
N GLN A 187 0.75 -4.29 -1.03
CA GLN A 187 1.53 -4.66 -2.20
C GLN A 187 1.99 -3.41 -2.97
N GLY A 188 1.13 -2.42 -3.15
CA GLY A 188 1.50 -1.15 -3.78
C GLY A 188 2.52 -0.35 -2.96
N GLY A 189 2.46 -0.44 -1.64
CA GLY A 189 3.50 0.08 -0.74
C GLY A 189 4.85 -0.63 -0.97
N ARG A 190 4.85 -1.96 -1.11
CA ARG A 190 6.05 -2.74 -1.47
C ARG A 190 6.61 -2.29 -2.83
N GLN A 191 5.73 -2.11 -3.82
CA GLN A 191 6.13 -1.61 -5.13
C GLN A 191 6.82 -0.24 -5.02
N GLY A 192 6.26 0.69 -4.23
CA GLY A 192 6.86 2.00 -3.97
C GLY A 192 8.24 1.90 -3.30
N MET A 193 8.41 1.02 -2.31
CA MET A 193 9.71 0.78 -1.69
C MET A 193 10.72 0.18 -2.67
N LYS A 194 10.26 -0.70 -3.58
CA LYS A 194 11.10 -1.29 -4.62
C LYS A 194 11.53 -0.25 -5.67
N LEU A 195 10.63 0.65 -6.04
CA LEU A 195 10.94 1.79 -6.90
C LEU A 195 12.02 2.67 -6.28
N ALA A 196 11.87 3.04 -5.00
CA ALA A 196 12.87 3.84 -4.28
C ALA A 196 14.25 3.17 -4.24
N GLN A 197 14.29 1.84 -4.08
CA GLN A 197 15.55 1.08 -4.01
C GLN A 197 16.23 0.92 -5.37
N GLN A 198 15.46 0.60 -6.41
CA GLN A 198 16.03 0.10 -7.67
C GLN A 198 15.89 1.09 -8.82
N TYR A 199 14.85 1.91 -8.80
CA TYR A 199 14.52 2.85 -9.84
C TYR A 199 14.23 4.26 -9.27
N PRO A 200 15.19 4.87 -8.54
CA PRO A 200 14.95 6.12 -7.81
C PRO A 200 14.61 7.31 -8.71
N SER A 201 14.87 7.22 -10.01
CA SER A 201 14.50 8.24 -10.99
C SER A 201 13.12 8.02 -11.63
N ALA A 202 12.42 6.93 -11.29
CA ALA A 202 11.11 6.62 -11.87
C ALA A 202 10.03 7.59 -11.37
N PHE A 203 10.07 7.96 -10.09
CA PHE A 203 9.13 8.88 -9.45
C PHE A 203 9.87 9.88 -8.55
N ASP A 204 9.37 11.12 -8.50
CA ASP A 204 9.95 12.21 -7.71
C ASP A 204 9.53 12.14 -6.24
N GLY A 205 8.35 11.57 -5.98
CA GLY A 205 7.83 11.36 -4.62
C GLY A 205 7.09 10.03 -4.49
N ILE A 206 7.27 9.36 -3.35
CA ILE A 206 6.70 8.04 -3.08
C ILE A 206 6.02 8.01 -1.72
N ILE A 207 4.72 7.64 -1.69
CA ILE A 207 4.02 7.20 -0.49
C ILE A 207 3.88 5.69 -0.56
N ALA A 208 4.50 5.01 0.41
CA ALA A 208 4.44 3.58 0.59
C ALA A 208 3.73 3.27 1.93
N ALA A 209 2.39 3.23 1.91
CA ALA A 209 1.61 2.93 3.10
C ALA A 209 1.62 1.43 3.40
N ALA A 210 1.72 1.06 4.67
CA ALA A 210 1.73 -0.33 5.15
C ALA A 210 2.44 -1.30 4.19
N PRO A 211 3.71 -1.02 3.78
CA PRO A 211 4.35 -1.69 2.67
C PRO A 211 4.58 -3.18 2.98
N ALA A 212 4.16 -4.04 2.04
CA ALA A 212 4.42 -5.47 2.08
C ALA A 212 5.88 -5.78 1.75
N ILE A 213 6.81 -5.15 2.45
CA ILE A 213 8.23 -5.48 2.40
C ILE A 213 8.51 -6.72 3.24
N ASN A 214 9.63 -7.38 2.96
CA ASN A 214 10.04 -8.56 3.71
C ASN A 214 9.07 -9.75 3.58
N TRP A 215 8.66 -10.13 2.38
CA TRP A 215 7.58 -11.07 2.05
C TRP A 215 7.67 -12.42 2.76
N ALA A 216 8.86 -12.99 2.87
CA ALA A 216 9.05 -14.29 3.49
C ALA A 216 8.69 -14.29 4.99
N GLU A 217 9.17 -13.31 5.75
CA GLU A 217 8.85 -13.18 7.17
C GLU A 217 7.38 -12.83 7.41
N PHE A 218 6.80 -12.03 6.52
CA PHE A 218 5.38 -11.67 6.57
C PHE A 218 4.46 -12.88 6.50
N TYR A 219 4.62 -13.71 5.48
CA TYR A 219 3.75 -14.88 5.35
C TYR A 219 3.92 -15.85 6.51
N ILE A 220 5.14 -15.98 7.03
CA ILE A 220 5.37 -16.82 8.21
C ILE A 220 4.76 -16.22 9.47
N ASN A 221 4.91 -14.92 9.69
CA ASN A 221 4.25 -14.24 10.81
C ASN A 221 2.72 -14.35 10.72
N SER A 222 2.16 -14.35 9.52
CA SER A 222 0.73 -14.55 9.31
C SER A 222 0.25 -15.97 9.60
N ILE A 223 1.11 -17.00 9.40
CA ILE A 223 0.80 -18.39 9.74
C ILE A 223 1.00 -18.66 11.23
N TRP A 224 1.93 -17.95 11.88
CA TRP A 224 2.37 -18.29 13.23
C TRP A 224 1.23 -18.46 14.23
N PRO A 225 0.22 -17.58 14.33
CA PRO A 225 -0.88 -17.77 15.26
C PRO A 225 -1.64 -19.07 14.99
N SER A 226 -2.01 -19.34 13.74
CA SER A 226 -2.72 -20.56 13.37
C SER A 226 -1.89 -21.81 13.62
N PHE A 227 -0.62 -21.79 13.28
CA PHE A 227 0.32 -22.88 13.55
C PHE A 227 0.47 -23.13 15.05
N TYR A 228 0.63 -22.08 15.86
CA TYR A 228 0.76 -22.21 17.32
C TYR A 228 -0.51 -22.80 17.94
N MET A 229 -1.69 -22.33 17.52
CA MET A 229 -2.97 -22.88 17.96
C MET A 229 -3.10 -24.38 17.64
N GLU A 230 -2.72 -24.78 16.41
CA GLU A 230 -2.75 -26.19 16.00
C GLU A 230 -1.78 -27.07 16.81
N VAL A 231 -0.54 -26.61 17.02
CA VAL A 231 0.47 -27.37 17.77
C VAL A 231 0.14 -27.48 19.26
N THR A 232 -0.39 -26.42 19.84
CA THR A 232 -0.74 -26.41 21.28
C THR A 232 -2.16 -26.89 21.54
N GLN A 233 -2.99 -27.07 20.51
CA GLN A 233 -4.42 -27.38 20.63
C GLN A 233 -5.16 -26.36 21.49
N GLN A 234 -4.72 -25.09 21.48
CA GLN A 234 -5.32 -23.99 22.20
C GLN A 234 -5.86 -22.96 21.20
N PHE A 235 -7.16 -22.81 21.19
CA PHE A 235 -7.87 -21.94 20.25
C PHE A 235 -8.57 -20.83 21.04
N PRO A 236 -7.91 -19.67 21.30
CA PRO A 236 -8.53 -18.57 22.00
C PRO A 236 -9.72 -18.03 21.16
N ARG A 237 -10.77 -17.62 21.84
CA ARG A 237 -11.94 -17.01 21.21
C ARG A 237 -11.66 -15.54 20.91
N ASP A 238 -12.30 -14.99 19.89
CA ASP A 238 -12.16 -13.58 19.53
C ASP A 238 -12.43 -12.64 20.71
N CYS A 239 -13.43 -12.96 21.54
CA CYS A 239 -13.72 -12.19 22.75
C CYS A 239 -12.58 -12.20 23.79
N GLU A 240 -11.81 -13.28 23.90
CA GLU A 240 -10.65 -13.34 24.80
C GLU A 240 -9.51 -12.46 24.28
N VAL A 241 -9.27 -12.48 22.97
CA VAL A 241 -8.27 -11.62 22.33
C VAL A 241 -8.68 -10.15 22.41
N ASN A 242 -9.95 -9.85 22.19
CA ASN A 242 -10.50 -8.50 22.31
C ASN A 242 -10.41 -7.98 23.74
N GLU A 243 -10.67 -8.83 24.76
CA GLU A 243 -10.53 -8.43 26.16
C GLU A 243 -9.07 -8.10 26.53
N ILE A 244 -8.09 -8.90 26.06
CA ILE A 244 -6.67 -8.59 26.25
C ILE A 244 -6.32 -7.26 25.60
N THR A 245 -6.86 -6.99 24.42
CA THR A 245 -6.68 -5.72 23.71
C THR A 245 -7.28 -4.57 24.50
N SER A 246 -8.48 -4.72 25.04
CA SER A 246 -9.14 -3.71 25.90
C SER A 246 -8.36 -3.42 27.17
N LEU A 247 -7.78 -4.45 27.79
CA LEU A 247 -6.91 -4.31 28.97
C LEU A 247 -5.62 -3.56 28.61
N ALA A 248 -5.04 -3.80 27.43
CA ALA A 248 -3.87 -3.07 26.96
C ALA A 248 -4.21 -1.59 26.72
N ILE A 249 -5.33 -1.29 26.08
CA ILE A 249 -5.83 0.08 25.87
C ILE A 249 -6.01 0.77 27.22
N THR A 250 -6.77 0.18 28.15
CA THR A 250 -7.01 0.73 29.48
C THR A 250 -5.70 1.04 30.25
N ALA A 251 -4.69 0.19 30.07
CA ALA A 251 -3.42 0.38 30.76
C ALA A 251 -2.55 1.48 30.12
N CYS A 252 -2.67 1.70 28.81
CA CYS A 252 -1.69 2.46 28.03
C CYS A 252 -2.22 3.74 27.39
N ASP A 253 -3.53 3.89 27.26
CA ASP A 253 -4.21 4.97 26.53
C ASP A 253 -3.66 6.35 26.93
N LYS A 254 -3.57 6.65 28.21
CA LYS A 254 -3.06 7.94 28.74
C LYS A 254 -1.55 8.18 28.58
N LEU A 255 -0.79 7.30 27.91
CA LEU A 255 0.67 7.47 27.83
C LEU A 255 1.10 8.60 26.89
N ASP A 256 0.26 8.97 25.96
CA ASP A 256 0.46 10.12 25.07
C ASP A 256 -0.21 11.42 25.55
N GLY A 257 -0.89 11.38 26.71
CA GLY A 257 -1.58 12.52 27.33
C GLY A 257 -3.08 12.56 27.06
N VAL A 258 -3.65 11.65 26.25
CA VAL A 258 -5.08 11.63 25.91
C VAL A 258 -5.70 10.29 26.26
N GLU A 259 -7.00 10.28 26.59
CA GLU A 259 -7.79 9.07 26.80
C GLU A 259 -8.82 8.96 25.67
N ASP A 260 -8.41 8.33 24.56
CA ASP A 260 -9.18 8.29 23.32
C ASP A 260 -9.40 6.87 22.76
N GLY A 261 -8.97 5.86 23.49
CA GLY A 261 -9.06 4.45 23.08
C GLY A 261 -7.94 4.02 22.12
N ILE A 262 -6.92 4.84 21.91
CA ILE A 262 -5.80 4.59 21.00
C ILE A 262 -4.47 4.60 21.78
N ILE A 263 -3.64 3.60 21.57
CA ILE A 263 -2.31 3.54 22.19
C ILE A 263 -1.32 4.33 21.32
N GLY A 264 -1.19 5.63 21.53
CA GLY A 264 -0.26 6.50 20.79
C GLY A 264 1.20 6.20 21.13
N ASP A 265 1.56 5.98 22.40
CA ASP A 265 2.90 5.52 22.79
C ASP A 265 3.01 4.00 22.85
N VAL A 266 3.13 3.35 21.69
CA VAL A 266 3.27 1.90 21.57
C VAL A 266 4.49 1.35 22.33
N ASP A 267 5.61 2.06 22.31
CA ASP A 267 6.86 1.60 22.96
C ASP A 267 6.79 1.73 24.49
N GLY A 268 6.13 2.76 24.99
CA GLY A 268 5.78 2.92 26.40
C GLY A 268 4.81 1.83 26.87
N CYS A 269 3.80 1.53 26.05
CA CYS A 269 2.82 0.49 26.35
C CYS A 269 3.46 -0.90 26.47
N ARG A 270 4.36 -1.26 25.57
CA ARG A 270 5.10 -2.54 25.66
C ARG A 270 5.89 -2.71 26.94
N LYS A 271 6.31 -1.62 27.57
CA LYS A 271 7.01 -1.65 28.87
C LYS A 271 6.02 -1.71 30.04
N LYS A 272 4.83 -1.11 29.88
CA LYS A 272 3.83 -0.97 30.96
C LYS A 272 2.86 -2.14 31.03
N PHE A 273 2.41 -2.67 29.89
CA PHE A 273 1.46 -3.77 29.80
C PHE A 273 2.15 -5.07 29.39
N ASP A 274 2.00 -6.09 30.24
CA ASP A 274 2.51 -7.44 30.01
C ASP A 274 1.32 -8.40 29.85
N PRO A 275 1.04 -8.88 28.62
CA PRO A 275 -0.07 -9.78 28.36
C PRO A 275 0.07 -11.13 29.05
N PHE A 276 1.28 -11.58 29.37
CA PHE A 276 1.50 -12.86 30.08
C PHE A 276 0.94 -12.84 31.50
N LYS A 277 0.75 -11.68 32.13
CA LYS A 277 0.08 -11.55 33.42
C LYS A 277 -1.43 -11.83 33.36
N GLN A 278 -1.99 -12.02 32.18
CA GLN A 278 -3.39 -12.39 31.97
C GLN A 278 -3.58 -13.91 31.86
N VAL A 279 -2.51 -14.67 31.71
CA VAL A 279 -2.57 -16.14 31.61
C VAL A 279 -3.25 -16.74 32.88
N GLY A 280 -4.21 -17.61 32.64
CA GLY A 280 -5.00 -18.24 33.70
C GLY A 280 -6.16 -17.42 34.25
N LYS A 281 -6.40 -16.19 33.75
CA LYS A 281 -7.61 -15.43 34.09
C LYS A 281 -8.78 -15.88 33.25
N SER A 282 -9.97 -15.90 33.85
CA SER A 282 -11.21 -16.20 33.12
C SER A 282 -11.83 -14.92 32.59
N PHE A 283 -12.21 -14.93 31.32
CA PHE A 283 -12.96 -13.85 30.67
C PHE A 283 -14.39 -14.31 30.37
N ASN A 284 -15.33 -13.39 30.49
CA ASN A 284 -16.73 -13.68 30.22
C ASN A 284 -17.04 -13.51 28.71
N CYS A 285 -16.95 -14.61 27.97
CA CYS A 285 -17.16 -14.62 26.52
C CYS A 285 -18.48 -15.23 26.13
N SER A 286 -19.31 -14.49 25.38
CA SER A 286 -20.63 -14.93 24.91
C SER A 286 -20.64 -15.53 23.49
N THR A 287 -19.54 -15.45 22.75
CA THR A 287 -19.43 -15.91 21.35
C THR A 287 -18.63 -17.19 21.19
N THR A 288 -19.05 -18.06 20.27
CA THR A 288 -18.48 -19.40 20.04
C THR A 288 -17.69 -19.53 18.74
N VAL A 289 -17.45 -18.46 18.00
CA VAL A 289 -16.88 -18.51 16.64
C VAL A 289 -15.49 -17.90 16.62
N CYS A 290 -14.48 -18.71 16.23
CA CYS A 290 -13.19 -18.23 15.77
C CYS A 290 -13.23 -18.03 14.24
N THR A 291 -13.02 -16.83 13.75
CA THR A 291 -12.88 -16.57 12.32
C THR A 291 -11.40 -16.48 11.95
N SER A 292 -10.93 -17.40 11.10
CA SER A 292 -9.57 -17.38 10.56
C SER A 292 -9.51 -16.51 9.30
N ALA A 293 -9.45 -15.20 9.43
CA ALA A 293 -9.17 -14.33 8.31
C ALA A 293 -7.64 -14.29 8.02
N GLY A 294 -7.24 -14.40 6.74
CA GLY A 294 -5.85 -14.26 6.30
C GLY A 294 -5.11 -15.55 5.96
N ARG A 295 -5.74 -16.71 6.09
CA ARG A 295 -5.12 -18.03 5.83
C ARG A 295 -4.81 -18.26 4.34
N GLU A 296 -5.59 -17.69 3.44
CA GLU A 296 -5.53 -17.98 2.00
C GLU A 296 -4.22 -17.53 1.33
N ASN A 297 -3.79 -16.31 1.57
CA ASN A 297 -2.54 -15.78 1.00
C ASN A 297 -1.29 -16.58 1.39
N VAL A 298 -1.35 -17.18 2.55
CA VAL A 298 -0.28 -18.02 3.10
C VAL A 298 -0.26 -19.39 2.45
N VAL A 299 -1.42 -20.00 2.21
CA VAL A 299 -1.54 -21.26 1.47
C VAL A 299 -0.89 -21.10 0.09
N PHE A 300 -1.16 -20.01 -0.59
CA PHE A 300 -0.59 -19.73 -1.91
C PHE A 300 0.94 -19.58 -1.87
N ALA A 301 1.48 -18.86 -0.88
CA ALA A 301 2.93 -18.75 -0.72
C ALA A 301 3.59 -20.12 -0.46
N TYR A 302 2.98 -20.96 0.36
CA TYR A 302 3.44 -22.31 0.63
C TYR A 302 3.40 -23.19 -0.62
N GLN A 303 2.29 -23.15 -1.36
CA GLN A 303 2.12 -23.89 -2.61
C GLN A 303 3.17 -23.50 -3.66
N ALA A 304 3.36 -22.17 -3.86
CA ALA A 304 4.21 -21.65 -4.91
C ALA A 304 5.71 -21.78 -4.59
N TYR A 305 6.15 -21.33 -3.41
CA TYR A 305 7.57 -21.19 -3.11
C TYR A 305 8.18 -22.41 -2.41
N VAL A 306 7.40 -23.07 -1.56
CA VAL A 306 7.93 -24.16 -0.73
C VAL A 306 7.71 -25.51 -1.37
N LYS A 307 6.46 -25.85 -1.67
CA LYS A 307 6.11 -27.15 -2.28
C LYS A 307 6.20 -27.11 -3.81
N LYS A 308 6.01 -25.95 -4.41
CA LYS A 308 5.89 -25.78 -5.88
C LYS A 308 4.82 -26.72 -6.46
N ASP A 309 3.75 -26.90 -5.69
CA ASP A 309 2.62 -27.79 -5.97
C ASP A 309 1.31 -27.06 -5.63
N PRO A 310 0.44 -26.80 -6.63
CA PRO A 310 -0.80 -26.09 -6.42
C PRO A 310 -1.82 -26.85 -5.55
N THR A 311 -1.63 -28.14 -5.34
CA THR A 311 -2.51 -29.00 -4.52
C THR A 311 -2.06 -29.13 -3.07
N ALA A 312 -0.87 -28.59 -2.71
CA ALA A 312 -0.35 -28.69 -1.35
C ALA A 312 -1.26 -27.97 -0.34
N THR A 313 -1.40 -28.53 0.84
CA THR A 313 -2.22 -27.98 1.93
C THR A 313 -1.38 -27.68 3.16
N LEU A 314 -1.82 -26.72 3.99
CA LEU A 314 -1.21 -26.42 5.29
C LEU A 314 -1.76 -27.29 6.43
N MET A 315 -2.62 -28.26 6.14
CA MET A 315 -3.16 -29.16 7.17
C MET A 315 -2.07 -30.09 7.67
N ASN A 316 -1.99 -30.23 9.00
CA ASN A 316 -1.03 -31.11 9.68
C ASN A 316 0.45 -30.72 9.52
N ILE A 317 0.76 -29.43 9.43
CA ILE A 317 2.15 -28.96 9.39
C ILE A 317 2.83 -29.22 10.74
N THR A 318 4.02 -29.82 10.69
CA THR A 318 4.87 -30.05 11.86
C THR A 318 5.81 -28.86 12.11
N HIS A 319 6.45 -28.79 13.30
CA HIS A 319 7.53 -27.83 13.54
C HIS A 319 8.65 -27.91 12.50
N LYS A 320 8.98 -29.11 12.05
CA LYS A 320 10.00 -29.31 11.02
C LYS A 320 9.58 -28.74 9.66
N ASP A 321 8.28 -28.86 9.33
CA ASP A 321 7.74 -28.27 8.12
C ASP A 321 7.74 -26.73 8.23
N PHE A 322 7.36 -26.19 9.38
CA PHE A 322 7.41 -24.76 9.66
C PHE A 322 8.84 -24.22 9.52
N ASP A 323 9.84 -24.87 10.11
CA ASP A 323 11.25 -24.50 9.96
C ASP A 323 11.72 -24.58 8.51
N THR A 324 11.22 -25.56 7.75
CA THR A 324 11.54 -25.72 6.30
C THR A 324 10.92 -24.60 5.50
N ILE A 325 9.67 -24.24 5.78
CA ILE A 325 8.96 -23.11 5.19
C ILE A 325 9.71 -21.82 5.51
N PHE A 326 10.07 -21.61 6.77
CA PHE A 326 10.82 -20.43 7.22
C PHE A 326 12.15 -20.26 6.49
N LYS A 327 12.93 -21.34 6.37
CA LYS A 327 14.22 -21.33 5.68
C LYS A 327 14.08 -21.10 4.18
N ALA A 328 13.09 -21.72 3.54
CA ALA A 328 12.83 -21.56 2.11
C ALA A 328 12.39 -20.12 1.77
N LEU A 329 11.52 -19.53 2.59
CA LEU A 329 11.01 -18.19 2.38
C LEU A 329 12.01 -17.10 2.77
N LYS A 330 12.92 -17.36 3.71
CA LYS A 330 13.99 -16.41 4.10
C LYS A 330 14.97 -16.08 2.96
N GLN A 331 14.97 -16.87 1.91
CA GLN A 331 15.75 -16.60 0.70
C GLN A 331 15.02 -15.69 -0.31
N ALA A 332 13.73 -15.42 -0.08
CA ALA A 332 12.89 -14.56 -0.92
C ALA A 332 12.27 -13.49 -0.04
N ASP A 333 12.58 -12.30 -0.13
CA ASP A 333 12.12 -11.05 0.51
C ASP A 333 10.96 -11.06 1.56
N GLN A 334 10.86 -10.06 2.43
CA GLN A 334 10.29 -10.06 3.81
C GLN A 334 9.18 -8.98 4.07
N SER A 335 8.31 -9.05 4.92
CA SER A 335 7.06 -8.93 5.68
C SER A 335 6.31 -7.60 6.01
N ILE A 336 4.93 -7.64 6.16
CA ILE A 336 4.01 -6.52 6.53
C ILE A 336 3.74 -6.41 8.05
N SER A 337 4.62 -6.68 8.94
CA SER A 337 4.46 -6.23 10.31
C SER A 337 4.82 -4.72 10.38
N PRO A 338 4.08 -3.88 11.13
CA PRO A 338 4.53 -2.50 11.41
C PRO A 338 5.97 -2.47 11.96
N GLY A 339 6.36 -3.52 12.71
CA GLY A 339 7.74 -3.76 13.12
C GLY A 339 8.69 -4.01 11.97
N GLY A 340 8.25 -4.63 10.88
CA GLY A 340 9.04 -4.84 9.65
C GLY A 340 9.40 -3.52 8.97
N THR A 341 8.42 -2.64 8.79
CA THR A 341 8.65 -1.30 8.22
C THR A 341 9.60 -0.48 9.10
N LEU A 342 9.44 -0.52 10.42
CA LEU A 342 10.35 0.13 11.35
C LEU A 342 11.78 -0.45 11.26
N SER A 343 11.90 -1.77 11.20
CA SER A 343 13.20 -2.44 11.05
C SER A 343 13.89 -2.03 9.77
N TYR A 344 13.17 -1.96 8.66
CA TYR A 344 13.69 -1.48 7.39
C TYR A 344 14.13 -0.02 7.47
N TYR A 345 13.29 0.87 8.03
CA TYR A 345 13.65 2.27 8.23
C TYR A 345 14.96 2.43 9.03
N LYS A 346 15.10 1.67 10.12
CA LYS A 346 16.32 1.66 10.95
C LYS A 346 17.54 1.18 10.16
N GLN A 347 17.41 0.08 9.41
CA GLN A 347 18.51 -0.45 8.59
C GLN A 347 18.98 0.57 7.54
N VAL A 348 18.04 1.25 6.88
CA VAL A 348 18.39 2.32 5.93
C VAL A 348 19.08 3.47 6.67
N SER A 349 18.56 3.87 7.83
CA SER A 349 19.15 4.94 8.66
C SER A 349 20.56 4.58 9.16
N ASP A 350 20.76 3.36 9.58
CA ASP A 350 22.09 2.86 10.04
C ASP A 350 23.09 2.84 8.89
N PHE A 351 22.64 2.53 7.67
CA PHE A 351 23.50 2.45 6.49
C PHE A 351 23.82 3.81 5.87
N VAL A 352 22.83 4.68 5.76
CA VAL A 352 22.95 5.98 5.06
C VAL A 352 23.29 7.13 6.02
N GLY A 353 22.99 6.98 7.31
CA GLY A 353 23.05 8.04 8.31
C GLY A 353 21.73 8.81 8.41
N ASN A 354 21.75 10.14 8.28
CA ASN A 354 20.54 10.95 8.37
C ASN A 354 19.65 10.75 7.14
N VAL A 355 18.55 10.02 7.31
CA VAL A 355 17.54 9.75 6.26
C VAL A 355 16.38 10.75 6.26
N THR A 356 16.22 11.57 7.27
CA THR A 356 15.02 12.39 7.48
C THR A 356 14.79 13.43 6.38
N SER A 357 15.85 13.83 5.66
CA SER A 357 15.78 14.75 4.53
C SER A 357 15.16 14.17 3.25
N PHE A 358 15.02 12.83 3.16
CA PHE A 358 14.44 12.18 1.97
C PHE A 358 13.51 11.00 2.30
N TYR A 359 13.51 10.52 3.54
CA TYR A 359 12.65 9.40 3.97
C TYR A 359 12.10 9.64 5.36
N LYS A 360 10.79 9.77 5.49
CA LYS A 360 10.06 9.90 6.75
C LYS A 360 9.19 8.68 6.99
N TYR A 361 9.18 8.19 8.22
CA TYR A 361 8.35 7.07 8.65
C TYR A 361 7.34 7.55 9.69
N TYR A 362 6.07 7.33 9.43
CA TYR A 362 4.97 7.65 10.34
C TYR A 362 4.32 6.37 10.86
N ARG A 363 4.14 6.28 12.17
CA ARG A 363 3.29 5.26 12.78
C ARG A 363 1.88 5.80 12.87
N VAL A 364 0.88 4.96 12.57
CA VAL A 364 -0.53 5.34 12.66
C VAL A 364 -1.25 4.35 13.60
N PRO A 365 -1.21 4.61 14.92
CA PRO A 365 -1.85 3.73 15.90
C PRO A 365 -3.36 3.64 15.66
N GLY A 366 -3.94 2.46 15.89
CA GLY A 366 -5.38 2.24 15.74
C GLY A 366 -5.91 2.22 14.31
N LEU A 367 -5.08 2.48 13.29
CA LEU A 367 -5.47 2.32 11.89
C LEU A 367 -5.39 0.85 11.48
N GLY A 368 -6.41 0.39 10.76
CA GLY A 368 -6.41 -0.94 10.14
C GLY A 368 -5.44 -1.02 8.96
N HIS A 369 -5.33 -2.20 8.34
CA HIS A 369 -4.46 -2.36 7.18
C HIS A 369 -4.96 -1.50 6.01
N CYS A 370 -4.19 -0.49 5.64
CA CYS A 370 -4.49 0.57 4.66
C CYS A 370 -5.61 1.55 5.07
N TRP A 371 -6.68 1.12 5.72
CA TRP A 371 -7.80 1.95 6.19
C TRP A 371 -8.62 1.23 7.28
N GLY A 372 -9.55 1.96 7.88
CA GLY A 372 -10.45 1.42 8.92
C GLY A 372 -9.82 1.43 10.32
N GLY A 373 -10.54 0.91 11.30
CA GLY A 373 -10.19 1.06 12.72
C GLY A 373 -10.53 2.46 13.27
N ASN A 374 -10.09 2.75 14.50
CA ASN A 374 -10.35 4.02 15.17
C ASN A 374 -9.25 5.06 14.92
N GLY A 375 -8.06 4.61 14.47
CA GLY A 375 -6.93 5.48 14.13
C GLY A 375 -7.22 6.40 12.95
N GLY A 376 -6.62 7.60 12.96
CA GLY A 376 -6.84 8.61 11.94
C GLY A 376 -6.12 8.32 10.63
N GLN A 377 -6.86 8.38 9.52
CA GLN A 377 -6.28 8.29 8.19
C GLN A 377 -5.46 9.55 7.89
N PRO A 378 -4.20 9.45 7.43
CA PRO A 378 -3.34 10.62 7.13
C PRO A 378 -3.67 11.22 5.75
N GLU A 379 -4.87 11.77 5.59
CA GLU A 379 -5.40 12.24 4.29
C GLU A 379 -4.66 13.45 3.70
N ALA A 380 -3.88 14.17 4.51
CA ALA A 380 -3.07 15.29 4.05
C ALA A 380 -1.67 14.87 3.54
N LEU A 381 -1.27 13.62 3.74
CA LEU A 381 0.13 13.21 3.52
C LEU A 381 0.56 13.34 2.05
N PHE A 382 -0.34 13.08 1.11
CA PHE A 382 -0.01 13.21 -0.31
C PHE A 382 0.22 14.68 -0.71
N SER A 383 -0.63 15.60 -0.26
CA SER A 383 -0.41 17.04 -0.52
C SER A 383 0.86 17.56 0.15
N GLN A 384 1.18 17.07 1.34
CA GLN A 384 2.43 17.39 2.02
C GLN A 384 3.66 16.85 1.27
N LEU A 385 3.57 15.64 0.69
CA LEU A 385 4.63 15.09 -0.16
C LEU A 385 4.86 15.97 -1.40
N GLN A 386 3.78 16.46 -2.04
CA GLN A 386 3.92 17.38 -3.18
C GLN A 386 4.65 18.67 -2.77
N VAL A 387 4.26 19.29 -1.66
CA VAL A 387 4.92 20.50 -1.14
C VAL A 387 6.39 20.22 -0.81
N TRP A 388 6.71 19.06 -0.27
CA TRP A 388 8.09 18.67 0.02
C TRP A 388 8.91 18.52 -1.27
N VAL A 389 8.40 17.77 -2.23
CA VAL A 389 9.09 17.52 -3.53
C VAL A 389 9.23 18.80 -4.35
N GLU A 390 8.17 19.60 -4.46
CA GLU A 390 8.12 20.75 -5.34
C GLU A 390 8.72 22.03 -4.76
N ASN A 391 8.62 22.21 -3.44
CA ASN A 391 9.03 23.44 -2.76
C ASN A 391 10.13 23.24 -1.71
N GLY A 392 10.54 21.99 -1.44
CA GLY A 392 11.54 21.65 -0.42
C GLY A 392 11.04 21.82 1.02
N THR A 393 9.75 22.01 1.24
CA THR A 393 9.18 22.19 2.58
C THR A 393 8.82 20.83 3.19
N GLU A 394 9.65 20.39 4.12
CA GLU A 394 9.45 19.12 4.82
C GLU A 394 8.24 19.15 5.75
N PRO A 395 7.39 18.08 5.78
CA PRO A 395 6.33 17.99 6.76
C PRO A 395 6.89 17.74 8.16
N GLU A 396 6.56 18.63 9.10
CA GLU A 396 6.92 18.46 10.52
C GLU A 396 6.02 17.42 11.20
N TYR A 397 4.76 17.36 10.81
CA TYR A 397 3.76 16.37 11.23
C TYR A 397 2.71 16.22 10.13
N THR A 398 1.87 15.20 10.23
CA THR A 398 0.66 15.10 9.40
C THR A 398 -0.60 15.06 10.28
N PRO A 399 -1.65 15.84 9.96
CA PRO A 399 -2.91 15.78 10.71
C PRO A 399 -3.63 14.45 10.45
N ALA A 400 -4.31 13.97 11.48
CA ALA A 400 -5.18 12.81 11.42
C ALA A 400 -6.47 13.05 12.21
N VAL A 401 -7.57 12.42 11.83
CA VAL A 401 -8.85 12.49 12.54
C VAL A 401 -9.18 11.11 13.08
N VAL A 402 -9.10 10.95 14.39
CA VAL A 402 -9.40 9.70 15.08
C VAL A 402 -10.87 9.60 15.46
N THR A 403 -11.37 8.38 15.58
CA THR A 403 -12.74 8.10 16.04
C THR A 403 -12.69 7.68 17.50
N MET A 404 -13.34 8.45 18.35
CA MET A 404 -13.42 8.21 19.79
C MET A 404 -14.37 7.04 20.11
N PRO A 405 -14.30 6.42 21.32
CA PRO A 405 -15.20 5.35 21.73
C PRO A 405 -16.69 5.71 21.71
N ASP A 406 -17.04 6.99 21.84
CA ASP A 406 -18.41 7.51 21.75
C ASP A 406 -18.87 7.83 20.32
N ASN A 407 -18.05 7.45 19.30
CA ASN A 407 -18.20 7.77 17.88
C ASN A 407 -18.05 9.27 17.53
N SER A 408 -17.65 10.11 18.45
CA SER A 408 -17.18 11.46 18.12
C SER A 408 -15.83 11.41 17.40
N THR A 409 -15.38 12.53 16.83
CA THR A 409 -14.10 12.60 16.18
C THR A 409 -13.20 13.64 16.85
N GLN A 410 -11.91 13.33 16.92
CA GLN A 410 -10.89 14.22 17.46
C GLN A 410 -9.76 14.42 16.48
N GLN A 411 -9.27 15.66 16.38
CA GLN A 411 -8.08 15.99 15.61
C GLN A 411 -6.81 15.67 16.40
N GLN A 412 -5.91 14.96 15.75
CA GLN A 412 -4.58 14.62 16.25
C GLN A 412 -3.51 14.91 15.21
N ILE A 413 -2.26 14.67 15.57
CA ILE A 413 -1.14 14.68 14.65
C ILE A 413 -0.39 13.35 14.68
N LEU A 414 0.22 13.01 13.55
CA LEU A 414 1.19 11.92 13.44
C LEU A 414 2.57 12.53 13.25
N CYS A 415 3.52 12.10 14.05
CA CYS A 415 4.89 12.61 14.02
C CYS A 415 5.82 11.68 13.24
N PRO A 416 6.80 12.23 12.50
CA PRO A 416 7.83 11.40 11.89
C PRO A 416 8.66 10.71 12.98
N TYR A 417 8.85 9.40 12.86
CA TYR A 417 9.67 8.62 13.79
C TYR A 417 11.11 9.17 13.84
N PRO A 418 11.78 9.26 15.02
CA PRO A 418 11.39 8.69 16.31
C PRO A 418 10.45 9.52 17.17
N GLN A 419 10.07 10.71 16.74
CA GLN A 419 9.21 11.61 17.49
C GLN A 419 7.83 11.01 17.76
N LYS A 420 7.21 11.44 18.85
CA LYS A 420 5.87 11.02 19.30
C LYS A 420 4.96 12.23 19.43
N PRO A 421 3.65 12.08 19.13
CA PRO A 421 2.69 13.13 19.44
C PRO A 421 2.52 13.28 20.95
N LEU A 422 2.53 14.51 21.42
CA LEU A 422 2.26 14.86 22.81
C LEU A 422 1.18 15.94 22.86
N PHE A 423 0.12 15.68 23.60
CA PHE A 423 -0.97 16.61 23.85
C PHE A 423 -0.58 17.62 24.93
N ASP A 424 -1.00 18.88 24.77
CA ASP A 424 -0.84 19.93 25.76
C ASP A 424 -2.12 20.01 26.63
N ASP A 425 -2.06 19.53 27.86
CA ASP A 425 -3.17 19.52 28.83
C ASP A 425 -3.70 20.93 29.15
N SER A 426 -2.91 21.98 28.92
CA SER A 426 -3.34 23.38 29.12
C SER A 426 -4.18 23.90 27.94
N CYS A 427 -4.27 23.16 26.85
CA CYS A 427 -4.98 23.58 25.65
C CYS A 427 -6.50 23.54 25.83
N THR A 428 -7.14 24.69 25.61
CA THR A 428 -8.59 24.86 25.74
C THR A 428 -9.37 24.45 24.48
N LYS A 429 -8.66 24.22 23.34
CA LYS A 429 -9.23 23.83 22.06
C LYS A 429 -9.00 22.33 21.80
N VAL A 430 -9.61 21.46 22.61
CA VAL A 430 -9.37 20.01 22.64
C VAL A 430 -9.44 19.34 21.24
N ASN A 431 -10.21 19.89 20.31
CA ASN A 431 -10.33 19.36 18.94
C ASN A 431 -9.54 20.22 17.94
N SER A 432 -8.23 20.37 18.15
CA SER A 432 -7.35 21.13 17.28
C SER A 432 -5.94 20.53 17.22
N THR A 433 -5.38 20.43 16.03
CA THR A 433 -3.97 20.01 15.84
C THR A 433 -2.98 20.93 16.54
N THR A 434 -3.35 22.18 16.85
CA THR A 434 -2.49 23.14 17.57
C THR A 434 -2.26 22.78 19.04
N CYS A 435 -3.05 21.85 19.60
CA CYS A 435 -2.86 21.31 20.95
C CYS A 435 -1.82 20.20 21.03
N TRP A 436 -1.24 19.83 19.91
CA TRP A 436 -0.29 18.74 19.80
C TRP A 436 1.09 19.24 19.38
N SER A 437 2.10 18.55 19.82
CA SER A 437 3.50 18.78 19.38
C SER A 437 4.24 17.46 19.22
N CYS A 438 5.20 17.43 18.30
CA CYS A 438 6.09 16.28 18.16
C CYS A 438 7.27 16.41 19.13
N LYS A 439 7.53 15.37 19.92
CA LYS A 439 8.63 15.30 20.90
C LYS A 439 9.44 14.03 20.70
N ASP A 440 10.73 14.07 21.03
CA ASP A 440 11.67 12.93 21.00
C ASP A 440 11.41 11.92 22.12
#